data_8375f16c69dff13578140fc4e5c5d9f3
#
_entry.id   8375f16c69dff13578140fc4e5c5d9f3
#
_cell.length_a   1.000
_cell.length_b   1.000
_cell.length_c   1.000
_cell.angle_alpha   90.00
_cell.angle_beta   90.00
_cell.angle_gamma   90.00
#
_symmetry.space_group_name_H-M   'P 1'
#
loop_
_entity.id
_entity.type
_entity.pdbx_description
1 polymer ?
#
loop_
_entity_poly.entity_id
_entity_poly.type
_entity_poly.pdbx_seq_one_letter_code
_entity_poly.pdbx_strand_id
1 'polypeptide(L)'
;MQLQRIRTASEWATTHSTSDHRILVMVDNTYLGPVLQRPLEEGADVVLYSATKYLGGHSDLIAGGASGSAEAMGRVKEFRTFLGGMLDPHSAWMLARSMETLHVRVERQQDNAGLLLAHLRELCGPEAIRSAWKEDLSAMGEDISIAEEQQRGGGSMIGLTVPGGREGAFAFLDALTVFKLAVSLGSTESLAEHPASMTHAGVPAEAKVRMGITEGFVRLSVGLEHPEDLKEDVAHAWKVACEVANLPV
;
A
#
# COMPACT_ATOMS: atom_id res chain seq x y z
N MET A 1 -8.60 -6.36 -8.49
CA MET A 1 -7.87 -5.15 -8.97
C MET A 1 -7.08 -5.60 -10.19
N GLN A 2 -7.22 -4.95 -11.32
CA GLN A 2 -6.43 -5.28 -12.52
C GLN A 2 -5.19 -4.39 -12.56
N LEU A 3 -4.02 -5.00 -12.75
CA LEU A 3 -2.81 -4.26 -13.06
C LEU A 3 -2.97 -3.56 -14.41
N GLN A 4 -2.51 -2.31 -14.48
CA GLN A 4 -2.53 -1.51 -15.70
C GLN A 4 -1.11 -1.05 -16.02
N ARG A 5 -0.73 -1.13 -17.30
CA ARG A 5 0.53 -0.55 -17.75
C ARG A 5 0.44 0.97 -17.77
N ILE A 6 1.29 1.63 -17.02
CA ILE A 6 1.39 3.11 -17.02
C ILE A 6 1.74 3.58 -18.44
N ARG A 7 2.64 2.89 -19.13
CA ARG A 7 3.04 3.17 -20.51
C ARG A 7 1.86 3.14 -21.49
N THR A 8 1.00 2.13 -21.40
CA THR A 8 -0.20 2.04 -22.24
C THR A 8 -1.16 3.22 -22.00
N ALA A 9 -1.33 3.62 -20.73
CA ALA A 9 -2.15 4.80 -20.40
C ALA A 9 -1.54 6.08 -20.98
N SER A 10 -0.22 6.22 -20.93
CA SER A 10 0.50 7.38 -21.48
C SER A 10 0.41 7.44 -23.00
N GLU A 11 0.58 6.32 -23.67
CA GLU A 11 0.42 6.21 -25.15
C GLU A 11 -1.01 6.56 -25.58
N TRP A 12 -2.00 6.05 -24.85
CA TRP A 12 -3.40 6.37 -25.07
C TRP A 12 -3.67 7.86 -24.88
N ALA A 13 -3.20 8.44 -23.77
CA ALA A 13 -3.34 9.87 -23.50
C ALA A 13 -2.69 10.74 -24.58
N THR A 14 -1.50 10.37 -25.04
CA THR A 14 -0.80 11.05 -26.14
C THR A 14 -1.61 11.02 -27.44
N THR A 15 -2.15 9.84 -27.79
CA THR A 15 -2.91 9.65 -29.04
C THR A 15 -4.24 10.41 -29.02
N HIS A 16 -4.86 10.59 -27.86
CA HIS A 16 -6.17 11.25 -27.70
C HIS A 16 -6.06 12.73 -27.30
N SER A 17 -4.85 13.23 -27.08
CA SER A 17 -4.61 14.65 -26.87
C SER A 17 -4.75 15.44 -28.16
N THR A 18 -5.22 16.68 -28.06
CA THR A 18 -5.32 17.64 -29.20
C THR A 18 -4.41 18.83 -28.94
N SER A 19 -4.24 19.71 -29.92
CA SER A 19 -3.49 20.98 -29.78
C SER A 19 -4.00 21.84 -28.61
N ASP A 20 -5.31 21.77 -28.34
CA ASP A 20 -5.98 22.63 -27.37
C ASP A 20 -6.22 21.92 -26.04
N HIS A 21 -6.14 20.57 -26.02
CA HIS A 21 -6.41 19.73 -24.83
C HIS A 21 -5.40 18.61 -24.72
N ARG A 22 -4.48 18.75 -23.79
CA ARG A 22 -3.56 17.69 -23.40
C ARG A 22 -4.16 16.86 -22.27
N ILE A 23 -4.25 15.55 -22.46
CA ILE A 23 -4.61 14.58 -21.42
C ILE A 23 -3.36 14.27 -20.61
N LEU A 24 -3.42 14.43 -19.30
CA LEU A 24 -2.32 14.13 -18.39
C LEU A 24 -2.56 12.80 -17.69
N VAL A 25 -1.52 11.98 -17.63
CA VAL A 25 -1.51 10.74 -16.83
C VAL A 25 -0.91 11.05 -15.47
N MET A 26 -1.74 10.96 -14.44
CA MET A 26 -1.32 11.12 -13.05
C MET A 26 -1.41 9.78 -12.32
N VAL A 27 -0.33 9.43 -11.62
CA VAL A 27 -0.23 8.17 -10.87
C VAL A 27 -0.05 8.46 -9.39
N ASP A 28 -0.97 7.98 -8.57
CA ASP A 28 -0.75 7.91 -7.12
C ASP A 28 0.14 6.69 -6.83
N ASN A 29 1.39 6.94 -6.49
CA ASN A 29 2.41 5.94 -6.24
C ASN A 29 2.71 5.77 -4.74
N THR A 30 1.71 6.02 -3.89
CA THR A 30 1.88 5.95 -2.43
C THR A 30 2.29 4.57 -1.96
N TYR A 31 1.70 3.49 -2.51
CA TYR A 31 1.90 2.12 -2.02
C TYR A 31 3.29 1.53 -2.28
N LEU A 32 3.87 1.78 -3.45
CA LEU A 32 5.20 1.28 -3.80
C LEU A 32 6.30 2.33 -3.56
N GLY A 33 5.91 3.60 -3.55
CA GLY A 33 6.85 4.70 -3.36
C GLY A 33 7.88 4.82 -4.48
N PRO A 34 8.77 5.82 -4.41
CA PRO A 34 9.76 6.08 -5.46
C PRO A 34 10.92 5.07 -5.49
N VAL A 35 11.03 4.22 -4.46
CA VAL A 35 12.05 3.17 -4.39
C VAL A 35 11.66 1.99 -5.27
N LEU A 36 10.40 1.54 -5.18
CA LEU A 36 9.93 0.32 -5.82
C LEU A 36 9.21 0.55 -7.15
N GLN A 37 8.75 1.77 -7.43
CA GLN A 37 8.12 2.10 -8.72
C GLN A 37 8.44 3.55 -9.13
N ARG A 38 8.69 3.76 -10.42
CA ARG A 38 9.03 5.07 -10.99
C ARG A 38 8.13 5.44 -12.15
N PRO A 39 6.89 5.88 -11.90
CA PRO A 39 5.91 6.12 -12.94
C PRO A 39 6.31 7.14 -14.01
N LEU A 40 7.16 8.12 -13.68
CA LEU A 40 7.67 9.09 -14.66
C LEU A 40 8.56 8.43 -15.72
N GLU A 41 9.32 7.37 -15.38
CA GLU A 41 10.13 6.60 -16.31
C GLU A 41 9.24 5.77 -17.26
N GLU A 42 7.98 5.50 -16.85
CA GLU A 42 6.97 4.79 -17.64
C GLU A 42 6.02 5.73 -18.40
N GLY A 43 6.31 7.03 -18.42
CA GLY A 43 5.58 8.03 -19.20
C GLY A 43 4.43 8.73 -18.47
N ALA A 44 4.27 8.57 -17.18
CA ALA A 44 3.36 9.40 -16.41
C ALA A 44 3.81 10.86 -16.44
N ASP A 45 2.87 11.81 -16.50
CA ASP A 45 3.15 13.24 -16.47
C ASP A 45 3.37 13.75 -15.05
N VAL A 46 2.63 13.19 -14.09
CA VAL A 46 2.67 13.57 -12.68
C VAL A 46 2.58 12.33 -11.80
N VAL A 47 3.39 12.29 -10.76
CA VAL A 47 3.32 11.29 -9.71
C VAL A 47 2.93 11.96 -8.41
N LEU A 48 1.97 11.37 -7.73
CA LEU A 48 1.47 11.81 -6.44
C LEU A 48 1.88 10.85 -5.33
N TYR A 49 2.09 11.37 -4.15
CA TYR A 49 2.39 10.60 -2.94
C TYR A 49 1.61 11.16 -1.77
N SER A 50 0.99 10.30 -0.99
CA SER A 50 0.73 10.61 0.41
C SER A 50 2.06 10.52 1.16
N ALA A 51 2.70 11.68 1.37
CA ALA A 51 3.98 11.71 2.09
C ALA A 51 3.85 11.36 3.57
N THR A 52 2.63 11.34 4.10
CA THR A 52 2.24 10.77 5.39
C THR A 52 2.68 9.30 5.53
N LYS A 53 2.78 8.56 4.41
CA LYS A 53 3.07 7.13 4.36
C LYS A 53 4.59 6.90 4.33
N TYR A 54 5.10 6.12 3.41
CA TYR A 54 6.51 5.74 3.33
C TYR A 54 7.51 6.90 3.35
N LEU A 55 7.17 8.04 2.70
CA LEU A 55 8.09 9.18 2.64
C LEU A 55 8.37 9.75 4.05
N GLY A 56 7.33 10.01 4.83
CA GLY A 56 7.45 10.36 6.25
C GLY A 56 7.88 9.16 7.09
N GLY A 57 7.14 8.07 7.00
CA GLY A 57 7.48 6.74 7.52
C GLY A 57 7.54 6.59 9.04
N HIS A 58 7.06 7.57 9.82
CA HIS A 58 7.15 7.56 11.29
C HIS A 58 5.82 7.84 11.99
N SER A 59 4.70 7.86 11.26
CA SER A 59 3.35 8.14 11.80
C SER A 59 3.22 9.50 12.52
N ASP A 60 4.09 10.46 12.24
CA ASP A 60 4.26 11.71 12.98
C ASP A 60 3.98 12.98 12.16
N LEU A 61 3.61 12.84 10.88
CA LEU A 61 3.25 13.97 10.02
C LEU A 61 2.17 13.62 8.99
N ILE A 62 1.47 14.64 8.55
CA ILE A 62 0.52 14.58 7.44
C ILE A 62 1.02 15.49 6.32
N ALA A 63 1.35 14.90 5.18
CA ALA A 63 1.90 15.63 4.05
C ALA A 63 1.55 14.98 2.71
N GLY A 64 1.60 15.76 1.64
CA GLY A 64 1.52 15.31 0.25
C GLY A 64 2.78 15.67 -0.52
N GLY A 65 3.07 14.89 -1.54
CA GLY A 65 4.14 15.17 -2.49
C GLY A 65 3.66 15.01 -3.93
N ALA A 66 4.16 15.84 -4.82
CA ALA A 66 3.96 15.70 -6.25
C ALA A 66 5.29 15.91 -7.00
N SER A 67 5.48 15.13 -8.06
CA SER A 67 6.65 15.23 -8.93
C SER A 67 6.20 15.12 -10.39
N GLY A 68 6.86 15.85 -11.29
CA GLY A 68 6.52 15.88 -12.70
C GLY A 68 7.37 16.89 -13.47
N SER A 69 6.96 17.23 -14.68
CA SER A 69 7.65 18.25 -15.48
C SER A 69 7.62 19.63 -14.79
N ALA A 70 8.59 20.48 -15.11
CA ALA A 70 8.64 21.86 -14.59
C ALA A 70 7.35 22.64 -14.89
N GLU A 71 6.75 22.41 -16.06
CA GLU A 71 5.47 23.03 -16.46
C GLU A 71 4.33 22.57 -15.54
N ALA A 72 4.14 21.27 -15.38
CA ALA A 72 3.09 20.71 -14.51
C ALA A 72 3.27 21.16 -13.05
N MET A 73 4.50 21.11 -12.54
CA MET A 73 4.81 21.51 -11.16
C MET A 73 4.70 23.04 -10.98
N GLY A 74 4.96 23.83 -12.02
CA GLY A 74 4.71 25.27 -12.01
C GLY A 74 3.25 25.60 -11.73
N ARG A 75 2.32 24.95 -12.42
CA ARG A 75 0.86 25.11 -12.20
C ARG A 75 0.44 24.66 -10.79
N VAL A 76 0.94 23.52 -10.32
CA VAL A 76 0.66 23.05 -8.95
C VAL A 76 1.16 24.07 -7.92
N LYS A 77 2.36 24.62 -8.12
CA LYS A 77 2.94 25.64 -7.23
C LYS A 77 2.11 26.93 -7.21
N GLU A 78 1.60 27.35 -8.37
CA GLU A 78 0.73 28.52 -8.49
C GLU A 78 -0.55 28.34 -7.68
N PHE A 79 -1.29 27.24 -7.89
CA PHE A 79 -2.49 26.94 -7.13
C PHE A 79 -2.22 26.83 -5.62
N ARG A 80 -1.13 26.18 -5.23
CA ARG A 80 -0.70 26.09 -3.85
C ARG A 80 -0.51 27.48 -3.21
N THR A 81 0.04 28.43 -3.96
CA THR A 81 0.27 29.80 -3.48
C THR A 81 -1.05 30.54 -3.21
N PHE A 82 -2.06 30.35 -4.05
CA PHE A 82 -3.36 31.02 -3.90
C PHE A 82 -4.32 30.31 -2.94
N LEU A 83 -4.35 28.98 -2.98
CA LEU A 83 -5.31 28.17 -2.20
C LEU A 83 -4.77 27.77 -0.82
N GLY A 84 -3.50 27.97 -0.56
CA GLY A 84 -2.83 27.45 0.62
C GLY A 84 -2.40 25.99 0.44
N GLY A 85 -2.39 25.20 1.52
CA GLY A 85 -1.95 23.80 1.50
C GLY A 85 -0.43 23.66 1.47
N MET A 86 0.30 24.71 1.84
CA MET A 86 1.74 24.62 2.07
C MET A 86 2.02 23.90 3.38
N LEU A 87 2.98 22.99 3.33
CA LEU A 87 3.47 22.32 4.53
C LEU A 87 4.18 23.37 5.41
N ASP A 88 3.94 23.30 6.71
CA ASP A 88 4.63 24.17 7.66
C ASP A 88 6.14 23.83 7.73
N PRO A 89 7.00 24.76 8.15
CA PRO A 89 8.44 24.57 8.13
C PRO A 89 8.93 23.39 8.96
N HIS A 90 8.30 23.08 10.10
CA HIS A 90 8.68 21.98 10.97
C HIS A 90 8.36 20.64 10.31
N SER A 91 7.14 20.45 9.81
CA SER A 91 6.74 19.25 9.07
C SER A 91 7.56 19.07 7.78
N ALA A 92 7.91 20.18 7.10
CA ALA A 92 8.78 20.11 5.92
C ALA A 92 10.20 19.64 6.28
N TRP A 93 10.74 20.08 7.40
CA TRP A 93 12.03 19.63 7.91
C TRP A 93 11.97 18.15 8.33
N MET A 94 10.93 17.74 9.05
CA MET A 94 10.72 16.33 9.42
C MET A 94 10.64 15.43 8.20
N LEU A 95 9.89 15.83 7.17
CA LEU A 95 9.78 15.09 5.93
C LEU A 95 11.12 14.96 5.22
N ALA A 96 11.86 16.06 5.08
CA ALA A 96 13.19 16.06 4.45
C ALA A 96 14.15 15.12 5.18
N ARG A 97 14.19 15.18 6.52
CA ARG A 97 15.00 14.30 7.36
C ARG A 97 14.58 12.83 7.21
N SER A 98 13.28 12.54 7.16
CA SER A 98 12.75 11.17 7.01
C SER A 98 13.11 10.56 5.66
N MET A 99 13.16 11.37 4.60
CA MET A 99 13.52 10.90 3.27
C MET A 99 14.97 10.42 3.16
N GLU A 100 15.88 10.86 4.01
CA GLU A 100 17.28 10.40 4.02
C GLU A 100 17.39 8.89 4.30
N THR A 101 16.44 8.32 5.05
CA THR A 101 16.40 6.87 5.37
C THR A 101 15.34 6.11 4.56
N LEU A 102 14.64 6.76 3.62
CA LEU A 102 13.54 6.16 2.88
C LEU A 102 13.93 4.84 2.22
N HIS A 103 15.05 4.82 1.51
CA HIS A 103 15.50 3.64 0.78
C HIS A 103 15.74 2.44 1.73
N VAL A 104 16.50 2.65 2.79
CA VAL A 104 16.82 1.62 3.78
C VAL A 104 15.57 1.09 4.48
N ARG A 105 14.61 1.97 4.81
CA ARG A 105 13.34 1.56 5.44
C ARG A 105 12.49 0.73 4.50
N VAL A 106 12.31 1.18 3.25
CA VAL A 106 11.47 0.48 2.27
C VAL A 106 12.05 -0.88 1.92
N GLU A 107 13.36 -0.99 1.72
CA GLU A 107 14.03 -2.29 1.50
C GLU A 107 13.79 -3.23 2.67
N ARG A 108 14.04 -2.78 3.90
CA ARG A 108 13.84 -3.60 5.08
C ARG A 108 12.38 -4.02 5.27
N GLN A 109 11.43 -3.11 5.06
CA GLN A 109 10.00 -3.42 5.10
C GLN A 109 9.61 -4.47 4.06
N GLN A 110 10.15 -4.35 2.85
CA GLN A 110 9.93 -5.33 1.78
C GLN A 110 10.52 -6.70 2.14
N ASP A 111 11.74 -6.75 2.65
CA ASP A 111 12.38 -8.00 3.08
C ASP A 111 11.55 -8.69 4.16
N ASN A 112 11.12 -7.94 5.18
CA ASN A 112 10.25 -8.45 6.22
C ASN A 112 8.92 -8.97 5.66
N ALA A 113 8.30 -8.24 4.72
CA ALA A 113 7.07 -8.67 4.07
C ALA A 113 7.26 -9.96 3.26
N GLY A 114 8.37 -10.11 2.56
CA GLY A 114 8.70 -11.34 1.83
C GLY A 114 8.82 -12.55 2.76
N LEU A 115 9.52 -12.39 3.88
CA LEU A 115 9.65 -13.45 4.91
C LEU A 115 8.31 -13.79 5.56
N LEU A 116 7.49 -12.78 5.84
CA LEU A 116 6.15 -12.98 6.41
C LEU A 116 5.21 -13.63 5.39
N LEU A 117 5.24 -13.24 4.11
CA LEU A 117 4.44 -13.88 3.06
C LEU A 117 4.78 -15.36 2.87
N ALA A 118 6.06 -15.72 2.90
CA ALA A 118 6.47 -17.13 2.86
C ALA A 118 5.85 -17.92 4.02
N HIS A 119 5.93 -17.38 5.23
CA HIS A 119 5.33 -17.99 6.41
C HIS A 119 3.79 -18.07 6.32
N LEU A 120 3.13 -17.01 5.87
CA LEU A 120 1.67 -16.99 5.70
C LEU A 120 1.19 -18.02 4.68
N ARG A 121 1.92 -18.23 3.57
CA ARG A 121 1.56 -19.24 2.57
C ARG A 121 1.58 -20.66 3.14
N GLU A 122 2.50 -20.95 4.06
CA GLU A 122 2.55 -22.21 4.77
C GLU A 122 1.45 -22.34 5.84
N LEU A 123 1.13 -21.21 6.51
CA LEU A 123 0.18 -21.18 7.62
C LEU A 123 -1.29 -21.27 7.15
N CYS A 124 -1.66 -20.49 6.12
CA CYS A 124 -3.06 -20.30 5.74
C CYS A 124 -3.38 -20.59 4.26
N GLY A 125 -2.38 -20.98 3.48
CA GLY A 125 -2.52 -21.19 2.05
C GLY A 125 -2.48 -19.90 1.22
N PRO A 126 -2.07 -19.98 -0.05
CA PRO A 126 -1.93 -18.81 -0.92
C PRO A 126 -3.26 -18.12 -1.26
N GLU A 127 -4.38 -18.85 -1.21
CA GLU A 127 -5.71 -18.33 -1.52
C GLU A 127 -6.23 -17.30 -0.50
N ALA A 128 -5.71 -17.34 0.73
CA ALA A 128 -6.03 -16.37 1.77
C ALA A 128 -5.27 -15.04 1.61
N ILE A 129 -4.24 -15.00 0.75
CA ILE A 129 -3.28 -13.91 0.67
C ILE A 129 -3.52 -13.06 -0.58
N ARG A 130 -3.30 -11.76 -0.44
CA ARG A 130 -3.26 -10.79 -1.55
C ARG A 130 -2.10 -9.82 -1.33
N SER A 131 -1.23 -9.71 -2.30
CA SER A 131 -0.13 -8.74 -2.28
C SER A 131 0.24 -8.31 -3.70
N ALA A 132 1.17 -7.38 -3.83
CA ALA A 132 1.77 -7.00 -5.11
C ALA A 132 3.02 -7.81 -5.47
N TRP A 133 3.29 -8.89 -4.73
CA TRP A 133 4.35 -9.84 -5.06
C TRP A 133 3.93 -10.74 -6.22
N LYS A 134 4.89 -11.13 -7.05
CA LYS A 134 4.64 -11.87 -8.31
C LYS A 134 3.87 -13.17 -8.10
N GLU A 135 4.19 -13.90 -7.04
CA GLU A 135 3.55 -15.16 -6.71
C GLU A 135 2.06 -14.98 -6.43
N ASP A 136 1.72 -13.95 -5.65
CA ASP A 136 0.35 -13.66 -5.28
C ASP A 136 -0.42 -13.02 -6.44
N LEU A 137 0.21 -12.15 -7.23
CA LEU A 137 -0.35 -11.61 -8.48
C LEU A 137 -0.68 -12.74 -9.46
N SER A 138 0.22 -13.69 -9.65
CA SER A 138 0.00 -14.87 -10.49
C SER A 138 -1.16 -15.72 -9.97
N ALA A 139 -1.23 -15.94 -8.66
CA ALA A 139 -2.33 -16.69 -8.02
C ALA A 139 -3.69 -15.98 -8.19
N MET A 140 -3.71 -14.66 -8.26
CA MET A 140 -4.91 -13.86 -8.54
C MET A 140 -5.27 -13.78 -10.04
N GLY A 141 -4.47 -14.38 -10.92
CA GLY A 141 -4.69 -14.35 -12.37
C GLY A 141 -4.30 -13.04 -13.04
N GLU A 142 -3.47 -12.23 -12.38
CA GLU A 142 -2.96 -10.98 -12.94
C GLU A 142 -1.81 -11.24 -13.94
N ASP A 143 -1.64 -10.35 -14.91
CA ASP A 143 -0.50 -10.39 -15.84
C ASP A 143 0.77 -9.89 -15.14
N ILE A 144 1.57 -10.84 -14.65
CA ILE A 144 2.81 -10.54 -13.93
C ILE A 144 3.83 -9.76 -14.76
N SER A 145 3.77 -9.81 -16.09
CA SER A 145 4.66 -9.06 -16.96
C SER A 145 4.53 -7.55 -16.73
N ILE A 146 3.34 -7.09 -16.33
CA ILE A 146 3.09 -5.68 -15.99
C ILE A 146 3.88 -5.29 -14.74
N ALA A 147 3.88 -6.13 -13.70
CA ALA A 147 4.65 -5.89 -12.49
C ALA A 147 6.15 -5.95 -12.79
N GLU A 148 6.60 -6.89 -13.63
CA GLU A 148 8.01 -7.02 -14.02
C GLU A 148 8.55 -5.82 -14.78
N GLU A 149 7.73 -5.19 -15.62
CA GLU A 149 8.12 -3.99 -16.36
C GLU A 149 8.24 -2.75 -15.48
N GLN A 150 7.27 -2.52 -14.58
CA GLN A 150 7.11 -1.22 -13.92
C GLN A 150 7.37 -1.24 -12.41
N GLN A 151 7.63 -2.40 -11.79
CA GLN A 151 7.87 -2.53 -10.35
C GLN A 151 9.22 -3.19 -10.07
N ARG A 152 9.90 -2.73 -9.02
CA ARG A 152 11.17 -3.28 -8.53
C ARG A 152 11.01 -4.22 -7.35
N GLY A 153 9.77 -4.41 -6.90
CA GLY A 153 9.40 -5.31 -5.81
C GLY A 153 7.93 -5.22 -5.46
N GLY A 154 7.46 -6.11 -4.59
CA GLY A 154 6.07 -6.23 -4.18
C GLY A 154 5.65 -5.32 -3.01
N GLY A 155 6.60 -4.59 -2.42
CA GLY A 155 6.35 -3.72 -1.27
C GLY A 155 6.05 -4.47 0.02
N SER A 156 5.46 -3.76 0.98
CA SER A 156 5.24 -4.25 2.34
C SER A 156 3.77 -4.33 2.76
N MET A 157 2.85 -4.28 1.78
CA MET A 157 1.43 -4.41 2.04
C MET A 157 0.94 -5.83 1.79
N ILE A 158 0.24 -6.41 2.76
CA ILE A 158 -0.34 -7.75 2.69
C ILE A 158 -1.83 -7.65 3.02
N GLY A 159 -2.68 -8.19 2.16
CA GLY A 159 -4.07 -8.47 2.45
C GLY A 159 -4.20 -9.92 2.87
N LEU A 160 -4.94 -10.18 3.93
CA LEU A 160 -5.19 -11.51 4.47
C LEU A 160 -6.69 -11.71 4.66
N THR A 161 -7.22 -12.82 4.15
CA THR A 161 -8.60 -13.22 4.41
C THR A 161 -8.61 -14.20 5.58
N VAL A 162 -9.08 -13.72 6.73
CA VAL A 162 -9.13 -14.47 7.98
C VAL A 162 -10.44 -15.28 8.02
N PRO A 163 -10.42 -16.53 8.52
CA PRO A 163 -11.62 -17.34 8.65
C PRO A 163 -12.59 -16.78 9.71
N GLY A 164 -13.85 -17.18 9.67
CA GLY A 164 -14.88 -16.73 10.62
C GLY A 164 -15.51 -15.36 10.30
N GLY A 165 -15.18 -14.78 9.12
CA GLY A 165 -15.75 -13.49 8.71
C GLY A 165 -15.36 -12.36 9.65
N ARG A 166 -16.29 -11.45 9.98
CA ARG A 166 -16.02 -10.29 10.83
C ARG A 166 -15.53 -10.66 12.24
N GLU A 167 -16.16 -11.66 12.83
CA GLU A 167 -15.81 -12.10 14.20
C GLU A 167 -14.39 -12.67 14.24
N GLY A 168 -14.04 -13.51 13.26
CA GLY A 168 -12.68 -14.03 13.14
C GLY A 168 -11.65 -12.93 12.84
N ALA A 169 -11.97 -11.97 11.96
CA ALA A 169 -11.09 -10.84 11.67
C ALA A 169 -10.85 -9.96 12.91
N PHE A 170 -11.87 -9.73 13.73
CA PHE A 170 -11.73 -8.98 14.97
C PHE A 170 -10.93 -9.76 16.01
N ALA A 171 -11.19 -11.05 16.17
CA ALA A 171 -10.41 -11.91 17.07
C ALA A 171 -8.93 -11.97 16.66
N PHE A 172 -8.65 -12.05 15.36
CA PHE A 172 -7.30 -11.96 14.81
C PHE A 172 -6.62 -10.63 15.19
N LEU A 173 -7.29 -9.49 14.94
CA LEU A 173 -6.74 -8.17 15.22
C LEU A 173 -6.52 -7.91 16.71
N ASP A 174 -7.43 -8.38 17.55
CA ASP A 174 -7.34 -8.24 19.01
C ASP A 174 -6.23 -9.12 19.63
N ALA A 175 -5.88 -10.21 18.95
CA ALA A 175 -4.81 -11.10 19.40
C ALA A 175 -3.40 -10.64 19.01
N LEU A 176 -3.28 -9.69 18.05
CA LEU A 176 -1.99 -9.13 17.65
C LEU A 176 -1.37 -8.31 18.80
N THR A 177 -0.07 -8.46 18.99
CA THR A 177 0.71 -7.76 20.03
C THR A 177 1.81 -6.86 19.45
N VAL A 178 2.43 -7.28 18.34
CA VAL A 178 3.46 -6.53 17.62
C VAL A 178 2.81 -5.59 16.61
N PHE A 179 1.97 -6.14 15.73
CA PHE A 179 1.16 -5.30 14.85
C PHE A 179 0.19 -4.44 15.68
N LYS A 180 0.14 -3.14 15.39
CA LYS A 180 -0.79 -2.23 16.07
C LYS A 180 -2.08 -2.06 15.25
N LEU A 181 -3.21 -2.18 15.94
CA LEU A 181 -4.52 -1.91 15.34
C LEU A 181 -4.64 -0.42 15.05
N ALA A 182 -4.40 -0.05 13.81
CA ALA A 182 -4.49 1.34 13.36
C ALA A 182 -4.68 1.42 11.85
N VAL A 183 -5.31 2.50 11.40
CA VAL A 183 -5.31 2.92 10.00
C VAL A 183 -3.93 3.45 9.61
N SER A 184 -3.74 3.80 8.34
CA SER A 184 -2.48 4.23 7.74
C SER A 184 -1.60 3.04 7.29
N LEU A 185 -0.39 3.32 6.84
CA LEU A 185 0.56 2.32 6.31
C LEU A 185 1.95 2.96 6.10
N GLY A 186 2.95 2.11 5.89
CA GLY A 186 4.29 2.53 5.46
C GLY A 186 5.15 3.13 6.59
N SER A 187 4.72 2.97 7.84
CA SER A 187 5.48 3.37 9.01
C SER A 187 6.58 2.37 9.37
N THR A 188 7.50 2.81 10.25
CA THR A 188 8.51 1.94 10.89
C THR A 188 7.87 0.85 11.74
N GLU A 189 6.71 1.10 12.31
CA GLU A 189 5.89 0.14 13.05
C GLU A 189 4.94 -0.64 12.13
N SER A 190 4.71 -1.88 12.45
CA SER A 190 3.73 -2.73 11.75
C SER A 190 2.32 -2.38 12.17
N LEU A 191 1.44 -2.19 11.18
CA LEU A 191 0.04 -1.80 11.40
C LEU A 191 -0.91 -2.84 10.80
N ALA A 192 -2.03 -3.06 11.46
CA ALA A 192 -3.12 -3.91 11.00
C ALA A 192 -4.45 -3.18 11.06
N GLU A 193 -5.32 -3.40 10.10
CA GLU A 193 -6.68 -2.85 10.10
C GLU A 193 -7.70 -3.81 9.49
N HIS A 194 -8.96 -3.60 9.83
CA HIS A 194 -10.12 -4.19 9.16
C HIS A 194 -10.74 -3.17 8.20
N PRO A 195 -10.40 -3.19 6.90
CA PRO A 195 -10.82 -2.12 5.99
C PRO A 195 -12.34 -1.96 5.90
N ALA A 196 -13.11 -3.06 5.99
CA ALA A 196 -14.56 -3.02 5.86
C ALA A 196 -15.25 -2.16 6.93
N SER A 197 -14.71 -2.09 8.16
CA SER A 197 -15.26 -1.29 9.27
C SER A 197 -14.46 -0.03 9.59
N MET A 198 -13.25 0.14 9.01
CA MET A 198 -12.36 1.27 9.27
C MET A 198 -12.26 2.18 8.04
N THR A 199 -11.23 2.04 7.22
CA THR A 199 -10.96 2.96 6.10
C THR A 199 -12.03 2.96 5.01
N HIS A 200 -12.76 1.87 4.82
CA HIS A 200 -13.82 1.72 3.82
C HIS A 200 -15.22 1.61 4.45
N ALA A 201 -15.40 2.02 5.70
CA ALA A 201 -16.69 1.94 6.39
C ALA A 201 -17.83 2.63 5.60
N GLY A 202 -17.56 3.79 5.02
CA GLY A 202 -18.52 4.56 4.21
C GLY A 202 -18.72 4.06 2.77
N VAL A 203 -18.00 3.05 2.33
CA VAL A 203 -18.13 2.50 0.97
C VAL A 203 -19.34 1.56 0.90
N PRO A 204 -20.22 1.65 -0.13
CA PRO A 204 -21.34 0.73 -0.29
C PRO A 204 -20.90 -0.74 -0.35
N ALA A 205 -21.72 -1.63 0.22
CA ALA A 205 -21.41 -3.06 0.34
C ALA A 205 -21.05 -3.70 -1.01
N GLU A 206 -21.82 -3.41 -2.06
CA GLU A 206 -21.58 -3.92 -3.42
C GLU A 206 -20.20 -3.46 -3.97
N ALA A 207 -19.78 -2.24 -3.65
CA ALA A 207 -18.50 -1.73 -4.06
C ALA A 207 -17.37 -2.42 -3.28
N LYS A 208 -17.53 -2.66 -1.98
CA LYS A 208 -16.57 -3.45 -1.16
C LYS A 208 -16.38 -4.84 -1.75
N VAL A 209 -17.46 -5.53 -2.12
CA VAL A 209 -17.40 -6.86 -2.76
C VAL A 209 -16.60 -6.82 -4.06
N ARG A 210 -16.87 -5.83 -4.95
CA ARG A 210 -16.10 -5.66 -6.19
C ARG A 210 -14.62 -5.37 -5.95
N MET A 211 -14.29 -4.71 -4.84
CA MET A 211 -12.91 -4.44 -4.42
C MET A 211 -12.27 -5.64 -3.72
N GLY A 212 -13.02 -6.70 -3.45
CA GLY A 212 -12.56 -7.87 -2.71
C GLY A 212 -12.39 -7.60 -1.21
N ILE A 213 -13.02 -6.55 -0.69
CA ILE A 213 -13.03 -6.22 0.74
C ILE A 213 -14.20 -6.98 1.38
N THR A 214 -13.92 -8.18 1.86
CA THR A 214 -14.87 -9.02 2.57
C THR A 214 -14.88 -8.70 4.07
N GLU A 215 -15.84 -9.30 4.79
CA GLU A 215 -15.93 -9.16 6.26
C GLU A 215 -14.76 -9.84 7.01
N GLY A 216 -14.10 -10.81 6.40
CA GLY A 216 -12.88 -11.44 6.94
C GLY A 216 -11.57 -10.81 6.46
N PHE A 217 -11.63 -9.73 5.66
CA PHE A 217 -10.42 -9.15 5.07
C PHE A 217 -9.71 -8.23 6.05
N VAL A 218 -8.44 -8.53 6.32
CA VAL A 218 -7.51 -7.73 7.12
C VAL A 218 -6.39 -7.22 6.23
N ARG A 219 -5.93 -6.01 6.46
CA ARG A 219 -4.76 -5.41 5.81
C ARG A 219 -3.62 -5.27 6.81
N LEU A 220 -2.46 -5.80 6.46
CA LEU A 220 -1.22 -5.66 7.20
C LEU A 220 -0.27 -4.72 6.44
N SER A 221 0.29 -3.74 7.14
CA SER A 221 1.40 -2.89 6.70
C SER A 221 2.63 -3.29 7.50
N VAL A 222 3.58 -3.95 6.86
CA VAL A 222 4.74 -4.52 7.53
C VAL A 222 5.79 -3.44 7.80
N GLY A 223 6.26 -3.36 9.02
CA GLY A 223 7.27 -2.42 9.51
C GLY A 223 8.68 -2.99 9.56
N LEU A 224 9.48 -2.46 10.50
CA LEU A 224 10.90 -2.75 10.63
C LEU A 224 11.24 -3.74 11.74
N GLU A 225 10.27 -4.25 12.46
CA GLU A 225 10.43 -5.18 13.59
C GLU A 225 11.19 -6.45 13.15
N HIS A 226 11.63 -7.23 14.11
CA HIS A 226 12.31 -8.48 13.79
C HIS A 226 11.34 -9.44 13.08
N PRO A 227 11.72 -10.09 11.97
CA PRO A 227 10.80 -10.89 11.18
C PRO A 227 10.22 -12.10 11.93
N GLU A 228 10.96 -12.68 12.88
CA GLU A 228 10.44 -13.79 13.68
C GLU A 228 9.34 -13.33 14.64
N ASP A 229 9.47 -12.13 15.25
CA ASP A 229 8.42 -11.56 16.09
C ASP A 229 7.13 -11.32 15.29
N LEU A 230 7.26 -10.85 14.03
CA LEU A 230 6.12 -10.65 13.12
C LEU A 230 5.44 -11.97 12.76
N LYS A 231 6.21 -13.03 12.51
CA LYS A 231 5.69 -14.36 12.19
C LYS A 231 4.96 -14.97 13.38
N GLU A 232 5.57 -14.91 14.56
CA GLU A 232 4.99 -15.43 15.80
C GLU A 232 3.68 -14.72 16.15
N ASP A 233 3.64 -13.39 16.02
CA ASP A 233 2.46 -12.56 16.27
C ASP A 233 1.29 -12.95 15.36
N VAL A 234 1.56 -13.05 14.04
CA VAL A 234 0.53 -13.43 13.07
C VAL A 234 0.09 -14.88 13.22
N ALA A 235 1.01 -15.81 13.53
CA ALA A 235 0.66 -17.22 13.76
C ALA A 235 -0.23 -17.38 14.99
N HIS A 236 0.08 -16.66 16.08
CA HIS A 236 -0.78 -16.63 17.27
C HIS A 236 -2.17 -16.09 16.94
N ALA A 237 -2.25 -14.95 16.28
CA ALA A 237 -3.52 -14.31 15.92
C ALA A 237 -4.35 -15.19 14.96
N TRP A 238 -3.70 -15.86 14.00
CA TRP A 238 -4.37 -16.81 13.10
C TRP A 238 -5.00 -17.97 13.85
N LYS A 239 -4.28 -18.55 14.81
CA LYS A 239 -4.80 -19.61 15.66
C LYS A 239 -6.06 -19.18 16.40
N VAL A 240 -6.06 -18.01 17.03
CA VAL A 240 -7.23 -17.45 17.73
C VAL A 240 -8.42 -17.30 16.78
N ALA A 241 -8.19 -16.81 15.55
CA ALA A 241 -9.25 -16.69 14.55
C ALA A 241 -9.82 -18.05 14.12
N CYS A 242 -8.96 -19.08 13.95
CA CYS A 242 -9.41 -20.43 13.64
C CYS A 242 -10.26 -21.02 14.78
N GLU A 243 -9.89 -20.78 16.03
CA GLU A 243 -10.69 -21.22 17.20
C GLU A 243 -12.09 -20.57 17.17
N VAL A 244 -12.20 -19.29 16.89
CA VAL A 244 -13.49 -18.58 16.75
C VAL A 244 -14.31 -19.11 15.57
N ALA A 245 -13.65 -19.49 14.48
CA ALA A 245 -14.30 -20.07 13.30
C ALA A 245 -14.62 -21.57 13.44
N ASN A 246 -14.25 -22.21 14.56
CA ASN A 246 -14.35 -23.66 14.78
C ASN A 246 -13.63 -24.48 13.71
N LEU A 247 -12.48 -24.01 13.25
CA LEU A 247 -11.62 -24.68 12.28
C LEU A 247 -10.40 -25.32 12.97
N PRO A 248 -9.86 -26.42 12.43
CA PRO A 248 -8.59 -26.96 12.91
C PRO A 248 -7.46 -25.93 12.65
N VAL A 249 -6.51 -25.90 13.56
CA VAL A 249 -5.32 -25.03 13.54
C VAL A 249 -4.18 -25.73 12.80
#